data_a3f319258a5aee0504725f209dd2547f
#
_entry.id   a3f319258a5aee0504725f209dd2547f
#
_cell.length_a   1.000
_cell.length_b   1.000
_cell.length_c   1.000
_cell.angle_alpha   90.00
_cell.angle_beta   90.00
_cell.angle_gamma   90.00
#
_symmetry.space_group_name_H-M   'P 1'
#
loop_
_entity.id
_entity.type
_entity.pdbx_description
1 polymer ?
#
loop_
_entity_poly.entity_id
_entity_poly.type
_entity_poly.pdbx_seq_one_letter_code
_entity_poly.pdbx_strand_id
1 'polypeptide(L)'
;MVNLPFAGHTNPTLGLARVLTDMGHRVTYIHSPAWREAVENTGAHFVPYDDYPLFPRPFQDRMRCWRAAYRTVLRIGAGYDCLLYEMLFVSGKALADRLGIVPIRIFSTFALNEHVLEDFGRNGGLYLTSIFRFPRLRALISAPMSRRYGWRFRELEAEIVRNSPALNITYTPRSFQVYAGEFPQSRYAFVGASIDGCRHEPCELPEGGGPLVYISLGTELNKSERFFRRCVEAFGGTGVRVVMAIGNSV
;
A
#
# COMPACT_ATOMS: atom_id res chain seq x y z
N MET A 1 11.11 8.14 0.58
CA MET A 1 9.81 7.41 0.49
C MET A 1 9.74 6.38 1.60
N VAL A 2 8.54 6.07 2.10
CA VAL A 2 8.34 5.04 3.12
C VAL A 2 7.05 4.26 2.88
N ASN A 3 7.14 2.93 2.93
CA ASN A 3 6.00 2.01 2.85
C ASN A 3 6.09 0.96 3.94
N LEU A 4 4.94 0.29 4.20
CA LEU A 4 4.91 -0.96 4.94
C LEU A 4 5.03 -2.16 3.98
N PRO A 5 5.48 -3.34 4.45
CA PRO A 5 5.87 -4.44 3.58
C PRO A 5 4.68 -5.27 3.08
N PHE A 6 3.74 -4.61 2.43
CA PHE A 6 2.60 -5.22 1.75
C PHE A 6 2.79 -5.10 0.24
N ALA A 7 2.82 -6.21 -0.49
CA ALA A 7 3.10 -6.21 -1.92
C ALA A 7 2.13 -5.33 -2.73
N GLY A 8 0.82 -5.39 -2.42
CA GLY A 8 -0.18 -4.56 -3.07
C GLY A 8 -0.02 -3.06 -2.84
N HIS A 9 0.69 -2.67 -1.77
CA HIS A 9 0.98 -1.27 -1.43
C HIS A 9 2.37 -0.83 -1.90
N THR A 10 3.32 -1.76 -2.01
CA THR A 10 4.70 -1.46 -2.40
C THR A 10 4.88 -1.45 -3.91
N ASN A 11 4.39 -2.47 -4.61
CA ASN A 11 4.59 -2.61 -6.06
C ASN A 11 4.19 -1.34 -6.84
N PRO A 12 3.03 -0.71 -6.59
CA PRO A 12 2.66 0.51 -7.32
C PRO A 12 3.62 1.68 -7.11
N THR A 13 4.30 1.74 -5.96
CA THR A 13 5.19 2.86 -5.61
C THR A 13 6.61 2.71 -6.18
N LEU A 14 6.99 1.51 -6.65
CA LEU A 14 8.29 1.29 -7.29
C LEU A 14 8.39 2.06 -8.63
N GLY A 15 7.33 2.07 -9.43
CA GLY A 15 7.28 2.86 -10.65
C GLY A 15 7.46 4.37 -10.39
N LEU A 16 6.82 4.89 -9.35
CA LEU A 16 7.02 6.29 -8.95
C LEU A 16 8.45 6.56 -8.50
N ALA A 17 9.06 5.64 -7.72
CA ALA A 17 10.45 5.79 -7.29
C ALA A 17 11.40 5.87 -8.51
N ARG A 18 11.20 5.00 -9.52
CA ARG A 18 11.96 5.02 -10.77
C ARG A 18 11.80 6.34 -11.51
N VAL A 19 10.56 6.79 -11.75
CA VAL A 19 10.32 8.06 -12.45
C VAL A 19 11.00 9.23 -11.75
N LEU A 20 10.94 9.28 -10.42
CA LEU A 20 11.61 10.33 -9.66
C LEU A 20 13.14 10.27 -9.78
N THR A 21 13.74 9.07 -9.76
CA THR A 21 15.19 8.92 -9.97
C THR A 21 15.60 9.28 -11.40
N ASP A 22 14.83 8.87 -12.40
CA ASP A 22 15.07 9.22 -13.81
C ASP A 22 14.97 10.73 -14.07
N MET A 23 14.13 11.43 -13.30
CA MET A 23 14.05 12.89 -13.31
C MET A 23 15.20 13.59 -12.56
N GLY A 24 16.16 12.84 -12.00
CA GLY A 24 17.32 13.37 -11.29
C GLY A 24 17.10 13.67 -9.80
N HIS A 25 15.95 13.26 -9.23
CA HIS A 25 15.73 13.38 -7.79
C HIS A 25 16.53 12.34 -7.00
N ARG A 26 17.08 12.75 -5.85
CA ARG A 26 17.71 11.84 -4.91
C ARG A 26 16.62 11.14 -4.08
N VAL A 27 16.25 9.94 -4.47
CA VAL A 27 15.22 9.15 -3.80
C VAL A 27 15.85 8.19 -2.79
N THR A 28 15.49 8.30 -1.53
CA THR A 28 15.75 7.30 -0.49
C THR A 28 14.46 6.57 -0.16
N TYR A 29 14.51 5.24 -0.22
CA TYR A 29 13.33 4.41 0.00
C TYR A 29 13.53 3.55 1.26
N ILE A 30 12.75 3.84 2.30
CA ILE A 30 12.75 3.15 3.58
C ILE A 30 11.79 1.97 3.49
N HIS A 31 12.31 0.75 3.66
CA HIS A 31 11.49 -0.47 3.57
C HIS A 31 12.09 -1.64 4.35
N SER A 32 11.37 -2.78 4.41
CA SER A 32 11.92 -4.01 4.98
C SER A 32 13.02 -4.61 4.10
N PRO A 33 13.99 -5.35 4.68
CA PRO A 33 15.12 -5.92 3.92
C PRO A 33 14.72 -6.79 2.72
N ALA A 34 13.57 -7.46 2.78
CA ALA A 34 13.07 -8.30 1.68
C ALA A 34 12.79 -7.53 0.37
N TRP A 35 12.68 -6.20 0.44
CA TRP A 35 12.40 -5.35 -0.72
C TRP A 35 13.62 -4.63 -1.25
N ARG A 36 14.81 -4.91 -0.72
CA ARG A 36 16.05 -4.22 -1.11
C ARG A 36 16.26 -4.23 -2.61
N GLU A 37 16.30 -5.40 -3.22
CA GLU A 37 16.57 -5.55 -4.64
C GLU A 37 15.54 -4.82 -5.50
N ALA A 38 14.25 -4.99 -5.19
CA ALA A 38 13.18 -4.31 -5.92
C ALA A 38 13.27 -2.78 -5.85
N VAL A 39 13.70 -2.25 -4.70
CA VAL A 39 13.90 -0.80 -4.51
C VAL A 39 15.16 -0.34 -5.24
N GLU A 40 16.29 -1.01 -5.07
CA GLU A 40 17.56 -0.63 -5.72
C GLU A 40 17.46 -0.69 -7.25
N ASN A 41 16.69 -1.62 -7.79
CA ASN A 41 16.38 -1.70 -9.23
C ASN A 41 15.60 -0.49 -9.77
N THR A 42 15.03 0.36 -8.92
CA THR A 42 14.43 1.64 -9.33
C THR A 42 15.44 2.79 -9.41
N GLY A 43 16.70 2.56 -9.04
CA GLY A 43 17.70 3.61 -8.86
C GLY A 43 17.62 4.34 -7.52
N ALA A 44 16.65 4.03 -6.68
CA ALA A 44 16.52 4.63 -5.36
C ALA A 44 17.52 4.04 -4.36
N HIS A 45 18.01 4.87 -3.43
CA HIS A 45 18.83 4.42 -2.31
C HIS A 45 17.98 3.68 -1.28
N PHE A 46 18.27 2.41 -1.06
CA PHE A 46 17.55 1.60 -0.08
C PHE A 46 18.06 1.85 1.35
N VAL A 47 17.12 2.05 2.28
CA VAL A 47 17.39 2.11 3.73
C VAL A 47 16.50 1.11 4.45
N PRO A 48 17.06 0.13 5.18
CA PRO A 48 16.25 -0.82 5.95
C PRO A 48 15.58 -0.13 7.15
N TYR A 49 14.46 -0.68 7.60
CA TYR A 49 13.85 -0.28 8.86
C TYR A 49 14.82 -0.51 10.04
N ASP A 50 14.82 0.40 11.01
CA ASP A 50 15.55 0.24 12.25
C ASP A 50 14.93 -0.90 13.10
N ASP A 51 15.78 -1.81 13.61
CA ASP A 51 15.38 -2.93 14.48
C ASP A 51 14.28 -3.84 13.90
N TYR A 52 14.31 -4.09 12.62
CA TYR A 52 13.33 -4.95 11.96
C TYR A 52 13.84 -6.39 11.90
N PRO A 53 13.01 -7.41 12.26
CA PRO A 53 13.41 -8.81 12.17
C PRO A 53 13.61 -9.24 10.72
N LEU A 54 14.63 -10.07 10.48
CA LEU A 54 14.95 -10.60 9.14
C LEU A 54 13.78 -11.40 8.52
N PHE A 55 13.00 -12.08 9.36
CA PHE A 55 11.86 -12.91 8.94
C PHE A 55 10.58 -12.47 9.66
N PRO A 56 9.92 -11.41 9.19
CA PRO A 56 8.69 -10.92 9.82
C PRO A 56 7.51 -11.84 9.51
N ARG A 57 6.68 -12.04 10.52
CA ARG A 57 5.35 -12.63 10.36
C ARG A 57 4.37 -11.53 9.98
N PRO A 58 3.82 -11.49 8.74
CA PRO A 58 3.19 -10.30 8.20
C PRO A 58 2.09 -9.70 9.07
N PHE A 59 1.26 -10.53 9.70
CA PHE A 59 0.15 -10.05 10.50
C PHE A 59 0.54 -9.63 11.93
N GLN A 60 1.42 -10.41 12.59
CA GLN A 60 1.83 -10.20 13.98
C GLN A 60 2.83 -9.06 14.12
N ASP A 61 3.60 -8.81 13.07
CA ASP A 61 4.66 -7.82 13.09
C ASP A 61 4.27 -6.46 12.46
N ARG A 62 2.99 -6.25 12.07
CA ARG A 62 2.52 -4.97 11.51
C ARG A 62 2.91 -3.76 12.36
N MET A 63 2.67 -3.84 13.66
CA MET A 63 3.02 -2.76 14.58
C MET A 63 4.53 -2.61 14.77
N ARG A 64 5.30 -3.70 14.62
CA ARG A 64 6.76 -3.64 14.66
C ARG A 64 7.31 -2.97 13.41
N CYS A 65 6.79 -3.36 12.22
CA CYS A 65 7.12 -2.70 10.96
C CYS A 65 6.84 -1.20 11.01
N TRP A 66 5.65 -0.86 11.47
CA TRP A 66 5.22 0.52 11.56
C TRP A 66 6.12 1.35 12.49
N ARG A 67 6.46 0.80 13.67
CA ARG A 67 7.37 1.45 14.62
C ARG A 67 8.79 1.56 14.09
N ALA A 68 9.26 0.55 13.39
CA ALA A 68 10.58 0.52 12.78
C ALA A 68 10.67 1.58 11.66
N ALA A 69 9.69 1.62 10.75
CA ALA A 69 9.58 2.65 9.71
C ALA A 69 9.54 4.07 10.32
N TYR A 70 8.73 4.27 11.37
CA TYR A 70 8.64 5.56 12.07
C TYR A 70 10.00 6.01 12.64
N ARG A 71 10.74 5.11 13.32
CA ARG A 71 12.06 5.42 13.87
C ARG A 71 13.07 5.78 12.79
N THR A 72 13.07 5.01 11.71
CA THR A 72 13.97 5.27 10.58
C THR A 72 13.70 6.63 9.94
N VAL A 73 12.42 6.95 9.66
CA VAL A 73 12.07 8.28 9.13
C VAL A 73 12.46 9.39 10.10
N LEU A 74 12.21 9.21 11.40
CA LEU A 74 12.59 10.20 12.42
C LEU A 74 14.10 10.44 12.46
N ARG A 75 14.90 9.39 12.26
CA ARG A 75 16.38 9.47 12.32
C ARG A 75 16.97 10.17 11.09
N ILE A 76 16.45 9.91 9.90
CA ILE A 76 17.09 10.41 8.67
C ILE A 76 16.27 11.49 7.94
N GLY A 77 15.00 11.68 8.26
CA GLY A 77 14.05 12.46 7.47
C GLY A 77 14.37 13.95 7.39
N ALA A 78 15.00 14.55 8.40
CA ALA A 78 15.36 15.98 8.41
C ALA A 78 16.35 16.38 7.29
N GLY A 79 17.01 15.42 6.65
CA GLY A 79 17.92 15.67 5.53
C GLY A 79 17.25 15.68 4.15
N TYR A 80 15.91 15.67 4.08
CA TYR A 80 15.14 15.60 2.85
C TYR A 80 14.14 16.74 2.73
N ASP A 81 13.78 17.09 1.49
CA ASP A 81 12.81 18.14 1.19
C ASP A 81 11.37 17.68 1.41
N CYS A 82 11.09 16.39 1.17
CA CYS A 82 9.75 15.85 1.29
C CYS A 82 9.72 14.39 1.76
N LEU A 83 8.58 13.99 2.34
CA LEU A 83 8.26 12.63 2.73
C LEU A 83 7.08 12.12 1.90
N LEU A 84 7.36 11.21 0.95
CA LEU A 84 6.35 10.43 0.27
C LEU A 84 6.03 9.21 1.13
N TYR A 85 4.76 9.05 1.54
CA TYR A 85 4.36 7.94 2.40
C TYR A 85 3.06 7.29 1.92
N GLU A 86 3.02 5.99 2.00
CA GLU A 86 1.84 5.20 1.67
C GLU A 86 0.79 5.30 2.79
N MET A 87 -0.48 5.24 2.45
CA MET A 87 -1.62 5.50 3.35
C MET A 87 -1.63 4.69 4.64
N LEU A 88 -1.08 3.46 4.64
CA LEU A 88 -0.98 2.63 5.85
C LEU A 88 0.03 3.17 6.86
N PHE A 89 0.95 4.02 6.42
CA PHE A 89 1.87 4.72 7.32
C PHE A 89 1.21 6.01 7.85
N VAL A 90 0.14 5.85 8.62
CA VAL A 90 -0.77 6.92 9.08
C VAL A 90 -0.04 8.11 9.70
N SER A 91 1.07 7.89 10.39
CA SER A 91 1.86 8.98 11.01
C SER A 91 2.70 9.79 10.03
N GLY A 92 2.65 9.50 8.73
CA GLY A 92 3.51 10.17 7.75
C GLY A 92 3.36 11.68 7.74
N LYS A 93 2.13 12.19 7.77
CA LYS A 93 1.87 13.65 7.82
C LYS A 93 2.40 14.27 9.12
N ALA A 94 2.02 13.72 10.27
CA ALA A 94 2.44 14.24 11.57
C ALA A 94 3.98 14.21 11.73
N LEU A 95 4.63 13.18 11.19
CA LEU A 95 6.08 13.06 11.23
C LEU A 95 6.77 14.05 10.29
N ALA A 96 6.25 14.26 9.08
CA ALA A 96 6.76 15.26 8.16
C ALA A 96 6.63 16.68 8.74
N ASP A 97 5.49 17.02 9.34
CA ASP A 97 5.28 18.29 10.03
C ASP A 97 6.30 18.49 11.16
N ARG A 98 6.55 17.44 11.95
CA ARG A 98 7.57 17.48 13.02
C ARG A 98 8.98 17.70 12.50
N LEU A 99 9.29 17.19 11.33
CA LEU A 99 10.60 17.32 10.69
C LEU A 99 10.73 18.60 9.85
N GLY A 100 9.65 19.35 9.66
CA GLY A 100 9.62 20.55 8.83
C GLY A 100 9.78 20.28 7.34
N ILE A 101 9.38 19.08 6.85
CA ILE A 101 9.46 18.66 5.45
C ILE A 101 8.08 18.48 4.83
N VAL A 102 7.99 18.53 3.50
CA VAL A 102 6.71 18.48 2.77
C VAL A 102 6.13 17.05 2.80
N PRO A 103 4.92 16.82 3.33
CA PRO A 103 4.25 15.54 3.27
C PRO A 103 3.53 15.33 1.93
N ILE A 104 3.73 14.17 1.29
CA ILE A 104 2.98 13.72 0.11
C ILE A 104 2.46 12.32 0.40
N ARG A 105 1.14 12.14 0.36
CA ARG A 105 0.52 10.85 0.64
C ARG A 105 0.21 10.09 -0.65
N ILE A 106 0.44 8.78 -0.60
CA ILE A 106 0.16 7.86 -1.70
C ILE A 106 -0.95 6.91 -1.27
N PHE A 107 -1.94 6.73 -2.14
CA PHE A 107 -2.98 5.72 -2.03
C PHE A 107 -2.74 4.65 -3.09
N SER A 108 -2.44 3.44 -2.65
CA SER A 108 -2.29 2.27 -3.54
C SER A 108 -3.61 1.73 -4.06
N THR A 109 -4.71 2.18 -3.45
CA THR A 109 -6.08 1.84 -3.80
C THR A 109 -6.92 3.12 -3.90
N PHE A 110 -8.15 3.13 -3.44
CA PHE A 110 -9.00 4.32 -3.40
C PHE A 110 -8.45 5.39 -2.46
N ALA A 111 -8.59 6.64 -2.86
CA ALA A 111 -8.46 7.75 -1.93
C ALA A 111 -9.55 7.65 -0.85
N LEU A 112 -9.22 8.05 0.39
CA LEU A 112 -10.10 7.91 1.53
C LEU A 112 -10.65 9.27 1.99
N ASN A 113 -11.97 9.30 2.18
CA ASN A 113 -12.69 10.34 2.92
C ASN A 113 -13.66 9.68 3.92
N GLU A 114 -14.48 10.47 4.58
CA GLU A 114 -15.43 9.96 5.59
C GLU A 114 -16.43 8.97 4.99
N HIS A 115 -16.98 9.27 3.81
CA HIS A 115 -17.96 8.41 3.13
C HIS A 115 -17.35 7.08 2.68
N VAL A 116 -16.15 7.09 2.11
CA VAL A 116 -15.45 5.85 1.72
C VAL A 116 -15.17 4.97 2.94
N LEU A 117 -14.75 5.56 4.06
CA LEU A 117 -14.50 4.81 5.30
C LEU A 117 -15.79 4.25 5.91
N GLU A 118 -16.89 4.99 5.86
CA GLU A 118 -18.21 4.52 6.30
C GLU A 118 -18.69 3.33 5.48
N ASP A 119 -18.55 3.38 4.16
CA ASP A 119 -18.93 2.28 3.26
C ASP A 119 -18.08 1.03 3.51
N PHE A 120 -16.78 1.19 3.72
CA PHE A 120 -15.93 0.08 4.13
C PHE A 120 -16.37 -0.51 5.47
N GLY A 121 -16.79 0.31 6.41
CA GLY A 121 -17.30 -0.12 7.70
C GLY A 121 -18.63 -0.89 7.61
N ARG A 122 -19.54 -0.43 6.75
CA ARG A 122 -20.89 -1.04 6.56
C ARG A 122 -20.82 -2.37 5.81
N ASN A 123 -20.00 -2.45 4.78
CA ASN A 123 -19.98 -3.60 3.85
C ASN A 123 -19.05 -4.73 4.28
N GLY A 124 -18.46 -4.66 5.49
CA GLY A 124 -17.65 -5.74 6.06
C GLY A 124 -16.40 -6.09 5.28
N GLY A 125 -15.99 -5.22 4.33
CA GLY A 125 -14.82 -5.41 3.52
C GLY A 125 -13.54 -5.20 4.33
N LEU A 126 -12.68 -6.21 4.34
CA LEU A 126 -11.29 -6.23 4.79
C LEU A 126 -10.98 -6.04 6.29
N TYR A 127 -9.93 -6.69 6.71
CA TYR A 127 -9.37 -6.79 8.07
C TYR A 127 -9.14 -5.45 8.82
N LEU A 128 -8.99 -4.34 8.12
CA LEU A 128 -8.96 -3.01 8.72
C LEU A 128 -10.33 -2.62 9.32
N THR A 129 -11.42 -3.08 8.73
CA THR A 129 -12.78 -2.75 9.16
C THR A 129 -13.21 -3.45 10.43
N SER A 130 -12.59 -4.56 10.82
CA SER A 130 -12.90 -5.21 12.09
C SER A 130 -12.54 -4.33 13.29
N ILE A 131 -11.45 -3.55 13.20
CA ILE A 131 -11.09 -2.55 14.22
C ILE A 131 -12.04 -1.36 14.14
N PHE A 132 -12.45 -0.95 12.94
CA PHE A 132 -13.39 0.15 12.69
C PHE A 132 -14.80 -0.16 13.18
N ARG A 133 -15.18 -1.44 13.29
CA ARG A 133 -16.50 -1.89 13.74
C ARG A 133 -16.75 -1.64 15.23
N PHE A 134 -15.71 -1.48 16.05
CA PHE A 134 -15.81 -1.29 17.49
C PHE A 134 -15.27 0.08 17.94
N PRO A 135 -16.09 1.15 17.99
CA PRO A 135 -15.65 2.51 18.31
C PRO A 135 -14.86 2.63 19.63
N ARG A 136 -15.28 1.90 20.67
CA ARG A 136 -14.62 1.93 21.98
C ARG A 136 -13.23 1.30 21.96
N LEU A 137 -13.07 0.15 21.27
CA LEU A 137 -11.78 -0.52 21.10
C LEU A 137 -10.83 0.35 20.27
N ARG A 138 -11.34 0.98 19.25
CA ARG A 138 -10.65 1.95 18.39
C ARG A 138 -10.08 3.11 19.17
N ALA A 139 -10.91 3.75 20.00
CA ALA A 139 -10.50 4.87 20.85
C ALA A 139 -9.42 4.46 21.85
N LEU A 140 -9.51 3.25 22.39
CA LEU A 140 -8.53 2.70 23.34
C LEU A 140 -7.14 2.51 22.71
N ILE A 141 -7.09 2.10 21.46
CA ILE A 141 -5.84 1.88 20.70
C ILE A 141 -5.30 3.21 20.16
N SER A 142 -6.17 4.05 19.62
CA SER A 142 -5.78 5.28 18.92
C SER A 142 -5.26 6.35 19.87
N ALA A 143 -5.84 6.49 21.07
CA ALA A 143 -5.47 7.55 22.01
C ALA A 143 -4.01 7.50 22.48
N PRO A 144 -3.45 6.35 22.90
CA PRO A 144 -2.02 6.27 23.23
C PRO A 144 -1.13 6.45 21.98
N MET A 145 -1.57 6.00 20.82
CA MET A 145 -0.82 6.17 19.56
C MET A 145 -0.77 7.65 19.16
N SER A 146 -1.89 8.36 19.22
CA SER A 146 -1.94 9.78 18.85
C SER A 146 -0.99 10.61 19.72
N ARG A 147 -0.94 10.36 21.03
CA ARG A 147 -0.01 11.03 21.95
C ARG A 147 1.45 10.71 21.63
N ARG A 148 1.75 9.43 21.41
CA ARG A 148 3.13 8.96 21.21
C ARG A 148 3.71 9.41 19.87
N TYR A 149 2.89 9.48 18.83
CA TYR A 149 3.34 9.72 17.46
C TYR A 149 2.96 11.11 16.94
N GLY A 150 2.42 11.96 17.80
CA GLY A 150 2.14 13.35 17.47
C GLY A 150 1.01 13.55 16.47
N TRP A 151 0.01 12.63 16.44
CA TRP A 151 -1.15 12.80 15.57
C TRP A 151 -1.94 14.05 15.93
N ARG A 152 -2.48 14.71 14.94
CA ARG A 152 -3.34 15.88 15.13
C ARG A 152 -4.68 15.51 15.77
N PHE A 153 -5.21 14.33 15.40
CA PHE A 153 -6.48 13.83 15.91
C PHE A 153 -6.26 12.61 16.79
N ARG A 154 -7.12 12.44 17.80
CA ARG A 154 -7.04 11.29 18.72
C ARG A 154 -7.50 9.98 18.05
N GLU A 155 -8.39 10.10 17.09
CA GLU A 155 -9.00 8.96 16.41
C GLU A 155 -8.28 8.67 15.09
N LEU A 156 -8.07 7.39 14.82
CA LEU A 156 -7.33 6.93 13.64
C LEU A 156 -7.97 7.40 12.33
N GLU A 157 -9.30 7.31 12.23
CA GLU A 157 -10.02 7.75 11.02
C GLU A 157 -9.89 9.25 10.82
N ALA A 158 -10.09 10.02 11.88
CA ALA A 158 -9.93 11.46 11.81
C ALA A 158 -8.49 11.85 11.40
N GLU A 159 -7.48 11.12 11.89
CA GLU A 159 -6.09 11.32 11.47
C GLU A 159 -5.90 11.01 9.99
N ILE A 160 -6.45 9.90 9.50
CA ILE A 160 -6.35 9.51 8.08
C ILE A 160 -7.06 10.52 7.17
N VAL A 161 -8.28 10.93 7.53
CA VAL A 161 -9.14 11.71 6.63
C VAL A 161 -8.91 13.21 6.78
N ARG A 162 -8.90 13.73 8.00
CA ARG A 162 -8.86 15.16 8.28
C ARG A 162 -7.45 15.73 8.35
N ASN A 163 -6.44 14.91 8.75
CA ASN A 163 -5.04 15.31 8.67
C ASN A 163 -4.42 14.96 7.32
N SER A 164 -5.07 15.41 6.25
CA SER A 164 -4.63 15.17 4.88
C SER A 164 -3.57 16.17 4.44
N PRO A 165 -2.46 15.75 3.77
CA PRO A 165 -1.48 16.67 3.21
C PRO A 165 -2.05 17.48 2.04
N ALA A 166 -1.30 18.50 1.60
CA ALA A 166 -1.68 19.31 0.46
C ALA A 166 -1.72 18.52 -0.86
N LEU A 167 -0.85 17.51 -1.01
CA LEU A 167 -0.82 16.64 -2.18
C LEU A 167 -1.05 15.19 -1.79
N ASN A 168 -1.99 14.56 -2.49
CA ASN A 168 -2.30 13.14 -2.41
C ASN A 168 -2.26 12.55 -3.82
N ILE A 169 -1.53 11.45 -4.00
CA ILE A 169 -1.44 10.70 -5.25
C ILE A 169 -2.21 9.40 -5.07
N THR A 170 -3.08 9.06 -6.02
CA THR A 170 -3.80 7.78 -6.00
C THR A 170 -3.64 7.05 -7.32
N TYR A 171 -3.35 5.75 -7.23
CA TYR A 171 -3.21 4.86 -8.39
C TYR A 171 -4.56 4.33 -8.91
N THR A 172 -5.66 4.76 -8.33
CA THR A 172 -7.00 4.55 -8.88
C THR A 172 -7.31 5.69 -9.86
N PRO A 173 -7.76 5.41 -11.09
CA PRO A 173 -8.19 6.45 -12.01
C PRO A 173 -9.45 7.13 -11.47
N ARG A 174 -9.62 8.42 -11.76
CA ARG A 174 -10.75 9.22 -11.24
C ARG A 174 -12.12 8.62 -11.61
N SER A 175 -12.24 8.01 -12.79
CA SER A 175 -13.47 7.36 -13.25
C SER A 175 -13.86 6.12 -12.44
N PHE A 176 -12.91 5.53 -11.70
CA PHE A 176 -13.13 4.36 -10.86
C PHE A 176 -13.17 4.70 -9.37
N GLN A 177 -12.82 5.94 -9.00
CA GLN A 177 -12.87 6.40 -7.61
C GLN A 177 -14.32 6.60 -7.16
N VAL A 178 -14.71 5.91 -6.10
CA VAL A 178 -16.00 6.15 -5.44
C VAL A 178 -16.02 7.56 -4.83
N TYR A 179 -17.15 8.24 -4.91
CA TYR A 179 -17.32 9.64 -4.45
C TYR A 179 -16.28 10.60 -5.06
N ALA A 180 -15.89 10.39 -6.34
CA ALA A 180 -14.83 11.17 -7.00
C ALA A 180 -15.03 12.69 -6.95
N GLY A 181 -16.30 13.16 -6.91
CA GLY A 181 -16.65 14.58 -6.79
C GLY A 181 -16.21 15.23 -5.48
N GLU A 182 -15.99 14.44 -4.43
CA GLU A 182 -15.62 14.94 -3.10
C GLU A 182 -14.10 15.11 -2.92
N PHE A 183 -13.30 14.69 -3.92
CA PHE A 183 -11.85 14.82 -3.90
C PHE A 183 -11.41 15.98 -4.80
N PRO A 184 -11.06 17.16 -4.23
CA PRO A 184 -10.68 18.32 -5.01
C PRO A 184 -9.37 18.07 -5.79
N GLN A 185 -9.38 18.42 -7.08
CA GLN A 185 -8.21 18.22 -7.97
C GLN A 185 -6.98 19.02 -7.53
N SER A 186 -7.17 20.10 -6.79
CA SER A 186 -6.06 20.88 -6.20
C SER A 186 -5.27 20.12 -5.14
N ARG A 187 -5.81 19.00 -4.62
CA ARG A 187 -5.19 18.21 -3.56
C ARG A 187 -5.01 16.73 -3.91
N TYR A 188 -5.69 16.23 -4.94
CA TYR A 188 -5.69 14.82 -5.31
C TYR A 188 -5.34 14.65 -6.78
N ALA A 189 -4.22 13.97 -7.04
CA ALA A 189 -3.80 13.53 -8.36
C ALA A 189 -4.23 12.07 -8.58
N PHE A 190 -5.17 11.83 -9.48
CA PHE A 190 -5.64 10.50 -9.88
C PHE A 190 -4.83 10.05 -11.09
N VAL A 191 -3.77 9.26 -10.86
CA VAL A 191 -2.78 8.93 -11.89
C VAL A 191 -3.04 7.58 -12.60
N GLY A 192 -3.97 6.78 -12.07
CA GLY A 192 -4.24 5.44 -12.59
C GLY A 192 -3.23 4.40 -12.12
N ALA A 193 -3.33 3.19 -12.66
CA ALA A 193 -2.47 2.09 -12.26
C ALA A 193 -1.01 2.37 -12.61
N SER A 194 -0.13 2.23 -11.60
CA SER A 194 1.33 2.27 -11.81
C SER A 194 1.79 0.88 -12.26
N ILE A 195 2.02 0.73 -13.55
CA ILE A 195 2.59 -0.48 -14.14
C ILE A 195 4.06 -0.20 -14.41
N ASP A 196 4.96 -0.90 -13.70
CA ASP A 196 6.38 -0.83 -13.99
C ASP A 196 6.67 -1.61 -15.27
N GLY A 197 6.84 -0.90 -16.39
CA GLY A 197 7.15 -1.49 -17.69
C GLY A 197 8.47 -2.29 -17.75
N CYS A 198 9.28 -2.23 -16.69
CA CYS A 198 10.54 -2.98 -16.61
C CYS A 198 10.37 -4.38 -16.00
N ARG A 199 9.18 -4.75 -15.53
CA ARG A 199 8.88 -6.07 -14.97
C ARG A 199 8.23 -6.99 -16.01
N HIS A 200 8.87 -7.14 -17.14
CA HIS A 200 8.47 -8.15 -18.14
C HIS A 200 9.25 -9.45 -17.87
N GLU A 201 8.81 -10.24 -16.90
CA GLU A 201 9.23 -11.62 -16.82
C GLU A 201 8.47 -12.39 -17.92
N PRO A 202 9.18 -13.13 -18.80
CA PRO A 202 8.53 -13.96 -19.79
C PRO A 202 7.57 -14.94 -19.10
N CYS A 203 6.31 -14.93 -19.49
CA CYS A 203 5.33 -15.89 -19.01
C CYS A 203 4.96 -16.83 -20.18
N GLU A 204 5.29 -18.10 -20.01
CA GLU A 204 4.85 -19.12 -20.96
C GLU A 204 3.35 -19.33 -20.79
N LEU A 205 2.59 -18.97 -21.82
CA LEU A 205 1.15 -19.20 -21.84
C LEU A 205 0.85 -20.61 -22.34
N PRO A 206 -0.20 -21.28 -21.84
CA PRO A 206 -0.62 -22.56 -22.35
C PRO A 206 -0.88 -22.51 -23.87
N GLU A 207 -0.35 -23.48 -24.61
CA GLU A 207 -0.60 -23.61 -26.05
C GLU A 207 -2.06 -23.92 -26.32
N GLY A 208 -2.53 -23.59 -27.54
CA GLY A 208 -3.87 -23.93 -28.02
C GLY A 208 -4.66 -22.72 -28.56
N GLY A 209 -5.72 -22.99 -29.32
CA GLY A 209 -6.57 -21.98 -29.98
C GLY A 209 -7.81 -21.53 -29.16
N GLY A 210 -8.05 -22.10 -28.00
CA GLY A 210 -9.22 -21.76 -27.17
C GLY A 210 -9.09 -20.44 -26.41
N PRO A 211 -10.18 -19.97 -25.78
CA PRO A 211 -10.14 -18.78 -24.92
C PRO A 211 -9.10 -18.92 -23.80
N LEU A 212 -8.44 -17.81 -23.44
CA LEU A 212 -7.50 -17.75 -22.32
C LEU A 212 -8.17 -17.05 -21.15
N VAL A 213 -8.21 -17.71 -19.99
CA VAL A 213 -8.75 -17.17 -18.73
C VAL A 213 -7.61 -17.04 -17.74
N TYR A 214 -7.43 -15.83 -17.19
CA TYR A 214 -6.51 -15.57 -16.10
C TYR A 214 -7.29 -15.47 -14.78
N ILE A 215 -6.89 -16.25 -13.78
CA ILE A 215 -7.51 -16.30 -12.45
C ILE A 215 -6.51 -15.88 -11.39
N SER A 216 -6.85 -14.84 -10.64
CA SER A 216 -6.03 -14.34 -9.53
C SER A 216 -6.91 -13.86 -8.37
N LEU A 217 -6.55 -14.22 -7.16
CA LEU A 217 -7.16 -13.71 -5.92
C LEU A 217 -6.28 -12.63 -5.24
N GLY A 218 -5.30 -12.11 -5.97
CA GLY A 218 -4.34 -11.14 -5.43
C GLY A 218 -3.38 -11.75 -4.42
N THR A 219 -2.78 -10.92 -3.58
CA THR A 219 -1.74 -11.32 -2.61
C THR A 219 -2.29 -11.78 -1.26
N GLU A 220 -3.51 -11.39 -0.91
CA GLU A 220 -4.10 -11.69 0.41
C GLU A 220 -4.99 -12.93 0.42
N LEU A 221 -5.73 -13.18 -0.66
CA LEU A 221 -6.70 -14.29 -0.73
C LEU A 221 -6.18 -15.52 -1.48
N ASN A 222 -4.92 -15.53 -1.89
CA ASN A 222 -4.31 -16.61 -2.66
C ASN A 222 -4.15 -17.94 -1.89
N LYS A 223 -4.40 -17.97 -0.58
CA LYS A 223 -4.41 -19.20 0.26
C LYS A 223 -5.70 -20.02 0.13
N SER A 224 -6.51 -19.78 -0.89
CA SER A 224 -7.78 -20.47 -1.12
C SER A 224 -7.61 -21.72 -1.99
N GLU A 225 -6.91 -22.75 -1.51
CA GLU A 225 -6.68 -24.00 -2.24
C GLU A 225 -7.99 -24.60 -2.79
N ARG A 226 -9.04 -24.62 -1.98
CA ARG A 226 -10.37 -25.14 -2.40
C ARG A 226 -10.94 -24.38 -3.59
N PHE A 227 -10.73 -23.07 -3.68
CA PHE A 227 -11.18 -22.27 -4.83
C PHE A 227 -10.42 -22.66 -6.09
N PHE A 228 -9.09 -22.73 -6.02
CA PHE A 228 -8.26 -23.08 -7.17
C PHE A 228 -8.53 -24.51 -7.66
N ARG A 229 -8.73 -25.50 -6.75
CA ARG A 229 -9.16 -26.85 -7.12
C ARG A 229 -10.47 -26.85 -7.89
N ARG A 230 -11.47 -26.08 -7.43
CA ARG A 230 -12.74 -25.94 -8.16
C ARG A 230 -12.58 -25.31 -9.54
N CYS A 231 -11.64 -24.38 -9.70
CA CYS A 231 -11.34 -23.83 -11.01
C CYS A 231 -10.75 -24.90 -11.94
N VAL A 232 -9.83 -25.75 -11.44
CA VAL A 232 -9.31 -26.89 -12.21
C VAL A 232 -10.43 -27.84 -12.62
N GLU A 233 -11.32 -28.20 -11.71
CA GLU A 233 -12.47 -29.05 -11.99
C GLU A 233 -13.42 -28.43 -13.02
N ALA A 234 -13.71 -27.13 -12.90
CA ALA A 234 -14.67 -26.44 -13.75
C ALA A 234 -14.16 -26.23 -15.19
N PHE A 235 -12.87 -25.99 -15.36
CA PHE A 235 -12.29 -25.72 -16.68
C PHE A 235 -11.60 -26.94 -17.31
N GLY A 236 -11.38 -28.01 -16.53
CA GLY A 236 -10.78 -29.26 -17.03
C GLY A 236 -11.59 -29.85 -18.17
N GLY A 237 -10.95 -30.17 -19.30
CA GLY A 237 -11.60 -30.76 -20.47
C GLY A 237 -12.50 -29.84 -21.29
N THR A 238 -12.61 -28.54 -20.97
CA THR A 238 -13.50 -27.60 -21.67
C THR A 238 -12.89 -26.96 -22.92
N GLY A 239 -11.58 -27.20 -23.22
CA GLY A 239 -10.86 -26.50 -24.28
C GLY A 239 -10.49 -25.05 -23.94
N VAL A 240 -10.80 -24.57 -22.74
CA VAL A 240 -10.39 -23.25 -22.23
C VAL A 240 -8.98 -23.34 -21.66
N ARG A 241 -8.11 -22.44 -22.08
CA ARG A 241 -6.76 -22.29 -21.50
C ARG A 241 -6.86 -21.48 -20.22
N VAL A 242 -6.23 -21.94 -19.15
CA VAL A 242 -6.29 -21.27 -17.84
C VAL A 242 -4.90 -21.03 -17.28
N VAL A 243 -4.67 -19.81 -16.83
CA VAL A 243 -3.50 -19.43 -16.03
C VAL A 243 -3.98 -18.96 -14.67
N MET A 244 -3.44 -19.53 -13.59
CA MET A 244 -3.83 -19.19 -12.22
C MET A 244 -2.64 -18.65 -11.44
N ALA A 245 -2.78 -17.46 -10.85
CA ALA A 245 -1.82 -16.91 -9.89
C ALA A 245 -2.16 -17.44 -8.47
N ILE A 246 -1.53 -18.55 -8.10
CA ILE A 246 -1.78 -19.24 -6.82
C ILE A 246 -0.88 -18.79 -5.68
N GLY A 247 0.13 -17.95 -5.97
CA GLY A 247 1.12 -17.51 -4.98
C GLY A 247 1.94 -18.68 -4.42
N ASN A 248 2.37 -18.55 -3.17
CA ASN A 248 3.15 -19.59 -2.46
C ASN A 248 2.22 -20.58 -1.72
N SER A 249 1.05 -20.86 -2.23
CA SER A 249 -0.01 -21.59 -1.52
C SER A 249 -0.08 -23.09 -1.85
N VAL A 250 0.90 -23.60 -2.57
CA VAL A 250 0.98 -25.03 -2.93
C VAL A 250 2.29 -25.58 -2.43
#